data_0acf065b9f67b0dc9a6d83537671fd30
#
_entry.id   0acf065b9f67b0dc9a6d83537671fd30
#
_cell.length_a   1.000
_cell.length_b   1.000
_cell.length_c   1.000
_cell.angle_alpha   90.00
_cell.angle_beta   90.00
_cell.angle_gamma   90.00
#
_symmetry.space_group_name_H-M   'P 1'
#
loop_
_entity.id
_entity.type
_entity.pdbx_description
1 polymer ?
#
loop_
_entity_poly.entity_id
_entity_poly.type
_entity_poly.pdbx_seq_one_letter_code
_entity_poly.pdbx_strand_id
1 'polypeptide(L)'
;MIYIGIDPGVNTGIAVWDNRQRTFLQIETVKIHRAMEIVRRYKHKAADVGTKLIVRVEDARQRKWFEKKYSRKGEEENVLQGAGSIKRDAKIWDDYLADLGVEYQMVPPKGGMTKYTKERFQALTGWKKPTNEHNRDAAMLVFGF
;
A
#
# COMPACT_ATOMS: atom_id res chain seq x y z
N MET A 1 -15.47 10.66 1.63
CA MET A 1 -14.01 10.64 1.87
C MET A 1 -13.41 9.51 1.04
N ILE A 2 -12.27 9.73 0.41
CA ILE A 2 -11.56 8.72 -0.39
C ILE A 2 -10.30 8.32 0.35
N TYR A 3 -10.05 7.01 0.44
CA TYR A 3 -8.81 6.47 0.98
C TYR A 3 -8.03 5.75 -0.12
N ILE A 4 -6.71 5.89 -0.13
CA ILE A 4 -5.82 5.14 -1.01
C ILE A 4 -4.85 4.33 -0.15
N GLY A 5 -4.85 3.01 -0.33
CA GLY A 5 -3.87 2.10 0.27
C GLY A 5 -2.74 1.83 -0.71
N ILE A 6 -1.52 1.79 -0.22
CA ILE A 6 -0.30 1.55 -1.00
C ILE A 6 0.56 0.50 -0.32
N ASP A 7 0.87 -0.57 -1.03
CA ASP A 7 1.93 -1.53 -0.73
C ASP A 7 3.14 -1.20 -1.60
N PRO A 8 4.20 -0.54 -1.03
CA PRO A 8 5.34 -0.04 -1.79
C PRO A 8 6.16 -1.15 -2.44
N GLY A 9 6.66 -0.89 -3.63
CA GLY A 9 7.55 -1.76 -4.39
C GLY A 9 7.70 -1.27 -5.82
N VAL A 10 8.62 -1.87 -6.58
CA VAL A 10 8.72 -1.62 -8.03
C VAL A 10 7.41 -1.95 -8.73
N ASN A 11 6.77 -3.03 -8.30
CA ASN A 11 5.39 -3.37 -8.59
C ASN A 11 4.56 -2.98 -7.35
N THR A 12 4.01 -1.79 -7.39
CA THR A 12 3.25 -1.19 -6.28
C THR A 12 1.82 -1.69 -6.28
N GLY A 13 1.38 -2.24 -5.18
CA GLY A 13 -0.04 -2.49 -4.92
C GLY A 13 -0.74 -1.17 -4.60
N ILE A 14 -1.87 -0.91 -5.24
CA ILE A 14 -2.68 0.28 -4.98
C ILE A 14 -4.16 -0.07 -4.94
N ALA A 15 -4.87 0.47 -3.97
CA ALA A 15 -6.30 0.31 -3.82
C ALA A 15 -6.96 1.64 -3.42
N VAL A 16 -8.11 1.93 -4.01
CA VAL A 16 -8.89 3.14 -3.75
C VAL A 16 -10.24 2.76 -3.16
N TRP A 17 -10.50 3.23 -1.96
CA TRP A 17 -11.72 2.99 -1.20
C TRP A 17 -12.56 4.24 -1.07
N ASP A 18 -13.85 4.14 -1.41
CA ASP A 18 -14.83 5.18 -1.14
C ASP A 18 -15.57 4.85 0.18
N ASN A 19 -15.29 5.64 1.21
CA ASN A 19 -15.92 5.49 2.53
C ASN A 19 -17.43 5.72 2.48
N ARG A 20 -17.91 6.63 1.63
CA ARG A 20 -19.34 6.96 1.54
C ARG A 20 -20.13 5.83 0.90
N GLN A 21 -19.60 5.25 -0.18
CA GLN A 21 -20.23 4.13 -0.89
C GLN A 21 -19.87 2.77 -0.27
N ARG A 22 -18.88 2.73 0.62
CA ARG A 22 -18.32 1.50 1.23
C ARG A 22 -17.91 0.48 0.17
N THR A 23 -17.21 0.94 -0.86
CA THR A 23 -16.78 0.09 -1.97
C THR A 23 -15.39 0.48 -2.46
N PHE A 24 -14.70 -0.49 -3.04
CA PHE A 24 -13.49 -0.21 -3.79
C PHE A 24 -13.81 0.36 -5.16
N LEU A 25 -13.18 1.48 -5.51
CA LEU A 25 -13.25 2.09 -6.84
C LEU A 25 -12.20 1.48 -7.77
N GLN A 26 -11.05 1.08 -7.22
CA GLN A 26 -9.91 0.59 -7.98
C GLN A 26 -9.04 -0.31 -7.09
N ILE A 27 -8.59 -1.44 -7.60
CA ILE A 27 -7.57 -2.30 -6.98
C ILE A 27 -6.69 -2.84 -8.10
N GLU A 28 -5.41 -2.56 -8.08
CA GLU A 28 -4.46 -3.02 -9.09
C GLU A 28 -3.01 -3.05 -8.57
N THR A 29 -2.14 -3.66 -9.35
CA THR A 29 -0.69 -3.61 -9.16
C THR A 29 -0.07 -3.00 -10.39
N VAL A 30 0.67 -1.92 -10.20
CA VAL A 30 1.26 -1.12 -11.28
C VAL A 30 2.70 -0.73 -10.93
N LYS A 31 3.44 -0.22 -11.90
CA LYS A 31 4.76 0.37 -11.64
C LYS A 31 4.62 1.61 -10.75
N ILE A 32 5.63 1.89 -9.93
CA ILE A 32 5.62 2.97 -8.93
C ILE A 32 5.20 4.33 -9.53
N HIS A 33 5.70 4.69 -10.71
CA HIS A 33 5.35 5.97 -11.34
C HIS A 33 3.87 6.04 -11.73
N ARG A 34 3.26 4.90 -12.13
CA ARG A 34 1.83 4.81 -12.42
C ARG A 34 0.99 4.91 -11.16
N ALA A 35 1.45 4.31 -10.06
CA ALA A 35 0.78 4.47 -8.76
C ALA A 35 0.79 5.94 -8.31
N MET A 36 1.89 6.66 -8.51
CA MET A 36 1.99 8.10 -8.24
C MET A 36 1.01 8.93 -9.08
N GLU A 37 0.86 8.60 -10.37
CA GLU A 37 -0.13 9.25 -11.25
C GLU A 37 -1.56 9.01 -10.78
N ILE A 38 -1.87 7.80 -10.30
CA ILE A 38 -3.18 7.47 -9.74
C ILE A 38 -3.46 8.33 -8.51
N VAL A 39 -2.52 8.45 -7.58
CA VAL A 39 -2.68 9.30 -6.38
C VAL A 39 -2.94 10.76 -6.80
N ARG A 40 -2.15 11.29 -7.73
CA ARG A 40 -2.33 12.66 -8.24
C ARG A 40 -3.71 12.86 -8.86
N ARG A 41 -4.17 11.92 -9.68
CA ARG A 41 -5.49 11.96 -10.29
C ARG A 41 -6.61 11.99 -9.24
N TYR A 42 -6.52 11.16 -8.21
CA TYR A 42 -7.52 11.16 -7.14
C TYR A 42 -7.43 12.40 -6.25
N LYS A 43 -6.25 13.01 -6.08
CA LYS A 43 -6.14 14.33 -5.43
C LYS A 43 -6.96 15.38 -6.16
N HIS A 44 -6.82 15.51 -7.47
CA HIS A 44 -7.61 16.45 -8.27
C HIS A 44 -9.10 16.12 -8.20
N LYS A 45 -9.47 14.86 -8.42
CA LYS A 45 -10.86 14.41 -8.36
C LYS A 45 -11.51 14.69 -6.99
N ALA A 46 -10.79 14.47 -5.90
CA ALA A 46 -11.27 14.75 -4.56
C ALA A 46 -11.49 16.26 -4.33
N ALA A 47 -10.58 17.10 -4.83
CA ALA A 47 -10.73 18.56 -4.79
C ALA A 47 -11.93 19.04 -5.59
N ASP A 48 -12.12 18.51 -6.80
CA ASP A 48 -13.24 18.90 -7.69
C ASP A 48 -14.61 18.62 -7.08
N VAL A 49 -14.74 17.53 -6.31
CA VAL A 49 -15.99 17.15 -5.65
C VAL A 49 -16.07 17.57 -4.18
N GLY A 50 -15.09 18.32 -3.69
CA GLY A 50 -15.06 18.82 -2.31
C GLY A 50 -14.96 17.73 -1.24
N THR A 51 -14.27 16.60 -1.53
CA THR A 51 -14.07 15.52 -0.57
C THR A 51 -12.61 15.40 -0.13
N LYS A 52 -12.37 14.84 1.05
CA LYS A 52 -11.01 14.58 1.53
C LYS A 52 -10.42 13.34 0.87
N LEU A 53 -9.11 13.39 0.62
CA LEU A 53 -8.26 12.25 0.25
C LEU A 53 -7.28 11.97 1.39
N ILE A 54 -7.19 10.71 1.82
CA ILE A 54 -6.20 10.23 2.78
C ILE A 54 -5.46 9.04 2.16
N VAL A 55 -4.14 9.07 2.18
CA VAL A 55 -3.29 7.99 1.66
C VAL A 55 -2.68 7.21 2.83
N ARG A 56 -2.74 5.88 2.78
CA ARG A 56 -2.13 4.98 3.78
C ARG A 56 -1.10 4.11 3.10
N VAL A 57 0.14 4.21 3.54
CA VAL A 57 1.29 3.50 2.94
C VAL A 57 1.85 2.50 3.94
N GLU A 58 2.02 1.24 3.55
CA GLU A 58 2.75 0.28 4.37
C GLU A 58 4.23 0.69 4.46
N ASP A 59 4.72 0.91 5.68
CA ASP A 59 6.08 1.36 5.93
C ASP A 59 6.95 0.28 6.55
N ALA A 60 7.70 -0.41 5.71
CA ALA A 60 8.61 -1.47 6.13
C ALA A 60 9.74 -0.98 7.05
N ARG A 61 10.00 0.33 7.14
CA ARG A 61 10.99 0.91 8.07
C ARG A 61 10.55 0.73 9.53
N GLN A 62 9.26 0.57 9.77
CA GLN A 62 8.67 0.38 11.10
C GLN A 62 8.65 -1.09 11.56
N ARG A 63 9.22 -2.01 10.79
CA ARG A 63 9.39 -3.42 11.24
C ARG A 63 10.42 -3.50 12.34
N LYS A 64 10.01 -4.00 13.52
CA LYS A 64 10.86 -4.07 14.71
C LYS A 64 11.83 -5.28 14.76
N TRP A 65 11.81 -6.20 13.80
CA TRP A 65 12.52 -7.48 13.94
C TRP A 65 13.23 -8.02 12.70
N PHE A 66 13.96 -7.16 12.00
CA PHE A 66 14.97 -7.59 11.05
C PHE A 66 16.28 -8.05 11.74
N GLU A 67 16.34 -8.05 13.09
CA GLU A 67 17.61 -8.17 13.80
C GLU A 67 18.03 -9.58 14.23
N LYS A 68 17.22 -10.64 14.12
CA LYS A 68 17.60 -11.92 14.74
C LYS A 68 17.04 -13.20 14.12
N LYS A 69 17.22 -13.47 12.83
CA LYS A 69 17.09 -14.86 12.39
C LYS A 69 17.71 -15.06 11.00
N TYR A 70 19.02 -15.33 10.89
CA TYR A 70 19.55 -16.22 9.86
C TYR A 70 21.08 -16.13 9.85
N SER A 71 21.72 -17.24 10.19
CA SER A 71 23.16 -17.42 10.25
C SER A 71 23.67 -18.23 9.03
N ARG A 72 23.48 -17.73 7.81
CA ARG A 72 24.21 -18.19 6.61
C ARG A 72 24.62 -16.99 5.77
N LYS A 73 25.95 -16.79 5.63
CA LYS A 73 26.56 -15.59 5.05
C LYS A 73 26.03 -15.18 3.65
N GLY A 74 25.59 -16.10 2.80
CA GLY A 74 25.08 -15.80 1.47
C GLY A 74 23.57 -15.44 1.41
N GLU A 75 22.80 -15.88 2.41
CA GLU A 75 21.37 -15.55 2.53
C GLU A 75 21.18 -14.18 3.21
N GLU A 76 22.12 -13.79 4.10
CA GLU A 76 22.11 -12.51 4.79
C GLU A 76 22.26 -11.32 3.82
N GLU A 77 23.14 -11.42 2.82
CA GLU A 77 23.34 -10.34 1.84
C GLU A 77 22.09 -10.10 0.98
N ASN A 78 21.43 -11.16 0.52
CA ASN A 78 20.21 -11.06 -0.28
C ASN A 78 19.02 -10.51 0.56
N VAL A 79 18.92 -10.90 1.82
CA VAL A 79 17.89 -10.40 2.75
C VAL A 79 18.13 -8.93 3.10
N LEU A 80 19.39 -8.54 3.31
CA LEU A 80 19.78 -7.15 3.59
C LEU A 80 19.55 -6.22 2.38
N GLN A 81 19.86 -6.68 1.15
CA GLN A 81 19.59 -5.93 -0.07
C GLN A 81 18.09 -5.76 -0.32
N GLY A 82 17.30 -6.81 -0.14
CA GLY A 82 15.84 -6.77 -0.24
C GLY A 82 15.22 -5.83 0.80
N ALA A 83 15.67 -5.90 2.04
CA ALA A 83 15.22 -5.01 3.12
C ALA A 83 15.57 -3.54 2.86
N GLY A 84 16.75 -3.26 2.32
CA GLY A 84 17.18 -1.92 1.95
C GLY A 84 16.33 -1.34 0.81
N SER A 85 16.00 -2.14 -0.20
CA SER A 85 15.14 -1.75 -1.32
C SER A 85 13.72 -1.38 -0.85
N ILE A 86 13.09 -2.20 -0.04
CA ILE A 86 11.73 -1.98 0.48
C ILE A 86 11.70 -0.73 1.37
N LYS A 87 12.70 -0.50 2.20
CA LYS A 87 12.81 0.71 3.03
C LYS A 87 12.97 1.97 2.18
N ARG A 88 13.74 1.90 1.10
CA ARG A 88 13.90 3.00 0.13
C ARG A 88 12.57 3.33 -0.55
N ASP A 89 11.81 2.32 -0.98
CA ASP A 89 10.53 2.52 -1.63
C ASP A 89 9.52 3.20 -0.70
N ALA A 90 9.48 2.83 0.58
CA ALA A 90 8.67 3.53 1.58
C ALA A 90 9.10 4.99 1.76
N LYS A 91 10.43 5.27 1.77
CA LYS A 91 10.94 6.66 1.86
C LYS A 91 10.56 7.50 0.65
N ILE A 92 10.59 6.93 -0.56
CA ILE A 92 10.17 7.60 -1.79
C ILE A 92 8.69 8.02 -1.70
N TRP A 93 7.83 7.14 -1.21
CA TRP A 93 6.41 7.45 -1.01
C TRP A 93 6.19 8.54 0.03
N ASP A 94 6.91 8.49 1.15
CA ASP A 94 6.88 9.50 2.20
C ASP A 94 7.21 10.89 1.65
N ASP A 95 8.33 11.01 0.93
CA ASP A 95 8.76 12.27 0.32
C ASP A 95 7.77 12.76 -0.76
N TYR A 96 7.32 11.85 -1.62
CA TYR A 96 6.38 12.19 -2.69
C TYR A 96 5.04 12.72 -2.15
N LEU A 97 4.48 12.08 -1.14
CA LEU A 97 3.19 12.48 -0.56
C LEU A 97 3.30 13.80 0.21
N ALA A 98 4.41 14.03 0.88
CA ALA A 98 4.71 15.30 1.53
C ALA A 98 4.79 16.44 0.50
N ASP A 99 5.54 16.24 -0.60
CA ASP A 99 5.63 17.23 -1.69
C ASP A 99 4.30 17.45 -2.40
N LEU A 100 3.51 16.40 -2.57
CA LEU A 100 2.19 16.50 -3.17
C LEU A 100 1.18 17.26 -2.28
N GLY A 101 1.44 17.37 -0.98
CA GLY A 101 0.59 18.07 -0.03
C GLY A 101 -0.77 17.38 0.19
N VAL A 102 -0.79 16.05 0.25
CA VAL A 102 -1.97 15.26 0.62
C VAL A 102 -1.86 14.80 2.07
N GLU A 103 -2.98 14.57 2.72
CA GLU A 103 -3.01 13.92 4.03
C GLU A 103 -2.62 12.45 3.88
N TYR A 104 -1.62 11.99 4.64
CA TYR A 104 -1.18 10.61 4.57
C TYR A 104 -0.68 10.05 5.90
N GLN A 105 -0.62 8.73 5.97
CA GLN A 105 -0.17 7.97 7.13
C GLN A 105 0.79 6.87 6.69
N MET A 106 1.98 6.82 7.29
CA MET A 106 2.91 5.71 7.16
C MET A 106 2.54 4.66 8.22
N VAL A 107 2.12 3.48 7.77
CA VAL A 107 1.52 2.44 8.62
C VAL A 107 2.50 1.28 8.79
N PRO A 108 2.77 0.81 10.01
CA PRO A 108 3.64 -0.35 10.19
C PRO A 108 3.04 -1.60 9.52
N PRO A 109 3.89 -2.48 8.95
CA PRO A 109 3.42 -3.75 8.42
C PRO A 109 2.70 -4.55 9.50
N LYS A 110 1.59 -5.19 9.14
CA LYS A 110 0.87 -6.09 10.05
C LYS A 110 1.73 -7.34 10.28
N GLY A 111 2.42 -7.38 11.41
CA GLY A 111 3.21 -8.54 11.82
C GLY A 111 2.32 -9.75 12.15
N GLY A 112 2.73 -10.95 11.71
CA GLY A 112 2.12 -12.22 12.14
C GLY A 112 0.71 -12.53 11.62
N MET A 113 0.11 -11.67 10.82
CA MET A 113 -1.20 -11.96 10.22
C MET A 113 -1.03 -12.76 8.92
N THR A 114 -1.80 -13.83 8.80
CA THR A 114 -1.89 -14.61 7.55
C THR A 114 -2.39 -13.70 6.44
N LYS A 115 -1.66 -13.63 5.33
CA LYS A 115 -2.06 -12.90 4.14
C LYS A 115 -3.40 -13.43 3.61
N TYR A 116 -4.23 -12.54 3.11
CA TYR A 116 -5.51 -12.93 2.54
C TYR A 116 -5.31 -13.71 1.24
N THR A 117 -5.90 -14.89 1.15
CA THR A 117 -6.07 -15.60 -0.13
C THR A 117 -7.05 -14.82 -1.01
N LYS A 118 -7.02 -15.07 -2.31
CA LYS A 118 -7.97 -14.46 -3.26
C LYS A 118 -9.42 -14.72 -2.85
N GLU A 119 -9.74 -15.95 -2.49
CA GLU A 119 -11.09 -16.39 -2.13
C GLU A 119 -11.58 -15.70 -0.85
N ARG A 120 -10.72 -15.65 0.17
CA ARG A 120 -11.03 -14.98 1.44
C ARG A 120 -11.19 -13.47 1.24
N PHE A 121 -10.36 -12.87 0.42
CA PHE A 121 -10.45 -11.44 0.10
C PHE A 121 -11.77 -11.13 -0.64
N GLN A 122 -12.14 -11.94 -1.64
CA GLN A 122 -13.40 -11.79 -2.37
C GLN A 122 -14.62 -11.95 -1.46
N ALA A 123 -14.61 -12.95 -0.57
CA ALA A 123 -15.68 -13.16 0.39
C ALA A 123 -15.86 -11.97 1.35
N LEU A 124 -14.74 -11.38 1.80
CA LEU A 124 -14.76 -10.26 2.73
C LEU A 124 -15.19 -8.94 2.07
N THR A 125 -14.67 -8.65 0.88
CA THR A 125 -14.78 -7.32 0.25
C THR A 125 -15.84 -7.24 -0.85
N GLY A 126 -16.29 -8.37 -1.38
CA GLY A 126 -17.16 -8.43 -2.56
C GLY A 126 -16.47 -8.08 -3.88
N TRP A 127 -15.15 -7.87 -3.88
CA TRP A 127 -14.38 -7.53 -5.08
C TRP A 127 -14.24 -8.73 -6.02
N LYS A 128 -14.77 -8.62 -7.25
CA LYS A 128 -14.85 -9.76 -8.18
C LYS A 128 -13.72 -9.83 -9.22
N LYS A 129 -12.97 -8.73 -9.41
CA LYS A 129 -11.88 -8.70 -10.38
C LYS A 129 -10.63 -9.43 -9.85
N PRO A 130 -9.73 -9.88 -10.74
CA PRO A 130 -8.48 -10.52 -10.33
C PRO A 130 -7.66 -9.67 -9.36
N THR A 131 -7.03 -10.35 -8.41
CA THR A 131 -6.11 -9.72 -7.45
C THR A 131 -4.83 -10.55 -7.30
N ASN A 132 -3.75 -9.91 -6.89
CA ASN A 132 -2.53 -10.54 -6.40
C ASN A 132 -2.26 -10.12 -4.95
N GLU A 133 -1.17 -10.61 -4.38
CA GLU A 133 -0.79 -10.33 -2.99
C GLU A 133 -0.63 -8.83 -2.72
N HIS A 134 0.15 -8.12 -3.55
CA HIS A 134 0.45 -6.71 -3.35
C HIS A 134 -0.79 -5.82 -3.34
N ASN A 135 -1.70 -6.01 -4.28
CA ASN A 135 -2.89 -5.18 -4.33
C ASN A 135 -3.93 -5.56 -3.27
N ARG A 136 -3.95 -6.82 -2.80
CA ARG A 136 -4.76 -7.19 -1.62
C ARG A 136 -4.20 -6.56 -0.34
N ASP A 137 -2.87 -6.57 -0.17
CA ASP A 137 -2.22 -5.94 0.99
C ASP A 137 -2.53 -4.43 1.01
N ALA A 138 -2.40 -3.75 -0.13
CA ALA A 138 -2.80 -2.35 -0.28
C ALA A 138 -4.29 -2.11 0.06
N ALA A 139 -5.19 -2.98 -0.42
CA ALA A 139 -6.62 -2.87 -0.15
C ALA A 139 -6.93 -3.02 1.34
N MET A 140 -6.24 -3.93 2.04
CA MET A 140 -6.46 -4.15 3.48
C MET A 140 -5.97 -3.02 4.38
N LEU A 141 -5.19 -2.06 3.85
CA LEU A 141 -4.82 -0.84 4.57
C LEU A 141 -5.99 0.15 4.71
N VAL A 142 -6.98 0.05 3.82
CA VAL A 142 -8.07 1.04 3.72
C VAL A 142 -9.47 0.44 3.77
N PHE A 143 -9.60 -0.88 3.75
CA PHE A 143 -10.90 -1.55 3.83
C PHE A 143 -11.61 -1.24 5.14
N GLY A 144 -12.82 -0.74 5.05
CA GLY A 144 -13.69 -0.47 6.21
C GLY A 144 -13.49 0.90 6.87
N PHE A 145 -12.60 1.76 6.34
CA PHE A 145 -12.43 3.14 6.81
C PHE A 145 -13.58 4.04 6.42
#